data_69006978e690ce54f57eee0340a5fa0c
#
_entry.id   69006978e690ce54f57eee0340a5fa0c
#
_cell.length_a   1.000
_cell.length_b   1.000
_cell.length_c   1.000
_cell.angle_alpha   90.00
_cell.angle_beta   90.00
_cell.angle_gamma   90.00
#
_symmetry.space_group_name_H-M   'P 1'
#
loop_
_entity.id
_entity.type
_entity.pdbx_description
1 polymer ?
#
loop_
_entity_poly.entity_id
_entity_poly.type
_entity_poly.pdbx_seq_one_letter_code
_entity_poly.pdbx_strand_id
1 'polypeptide(L)'
;MTKSNLIELEGAKLNENKSFNFEIDNIKINKEERNNNVFWIDKYAPTRTNDIDSNRSIISEIKSWLNNFYKKDSNTCCVILGVHGIGKSLIAKLLVKECNYNDIYFNSYTSKKQDAISSRVMKFYRTKSISRKKKYCVIIDESETISLTSEKNAISEMYKENCVKKYFPLIFIITNTQHNKFISDIMKCSLTFTLERPNFTHLKNLLLKIQKKEQFKFDSEKAIKKLIKFCQYDYRRFLIVLQDIFFTYKNNSKIITYDNIKSFIHSNKKKNQEISLFDATRFALEKYSSFSELQTLYMNEKVLLPLMIHENYINFMFSNYNCRNNDVYIKIMKDVSNSISWGDVIETSIYTDQNWFLQENIHAFYTTINTSYNLNKYPKNKQEKAKISFSSDLNKTSLKNINRKNISILKQNMPNKNLNDLIYMNNIISNYVINKEYDKVRSIKHAYELNIKDIEIILKLNKITEKITLTSKMKKLIN
;
A
#
# COMPACT_ATOMS: atom_id res chain seq x y z
N MET A 1 29.39 45.52 -27.11
CA MET A 1 30.09 44.51 -27.89
C MET A 1 30.15 43.27 -26.98
N THR A 2 29.45 42.20 -27.17
CA THR A 2 29.31 41.30 -28.29
C THR A 2 28.00 40.51 -28.26
N LYS A 3 27.49 40.31 -29.40
CA LYS A 3 26.33 39.62 -29.95
C LYS A 3 25.72 38.42 -29.20
N SER A 4 24.41 38.57 -29.02
CA SER A 4 23.39 37.53 -28.86
C SER A 4 23.31 36.57 -30.06
N ASN A 5 23.24 35.28 -29.81
CA ASN A 5 22.73 34.29 -30.78
C ASN A 5 21.37 33.79 -30.31
N LEU A 6 20.33 34.31 -30.91
CA LEU A 6 18.99 33.73 -30.95
C LEU A 6 19.01 32.59 -31.97
N ILE A 7 18.65 31.39 -31.56
CA ILE A 7 18.31 30.30 -32.46
C ILE A 7 16.78 30.26 -32.57
N GLU A 8 16.30 30.64 -33.73
CA GLU A 8 14.91 30.48 -34.16
C GLU A 8 14.62 28.98 -34.34
N LEU A 9 13.59 28.52 -33.67
CA LEU A 9 12.95 27.24 -33.93
C LEU A 9 11.79 27.44 -34.89
N GLU A 10 12.00 27.13 -36.14
CA GLU A 10 10.97 27.03 -37.18
C GLU A 10 9.99 25.91 -36.87
N GLY A 11 8.73 26.21 -37.13
CA GLY A 11 7.60 25.32 -36.84
C GLY A 11 7.56 24.05 -37.67
N ALA A 12 7.46 22.93 -37.02
CA ALA A 12 7.08 21.66 -37.62
C ALA A 12 5.59 21.43 -37.48
N LYS A 13 4.89 21.40 -38.61
CA LYS A 13 3.48 21.02 -38.76
C LYS A 13 3.29 19.58 -38.28
N LEU A 14 2.37 19.37 -37.34
CA LEU A 14 1.84 18.07 -36.98
C LEU A 14 1.09 17.47 -38.16
N ASN A 15 1.64 16.45 -38.78
CA ASN A 15 0.89 15.53 -39.63
C ASN A 15 0.40 14.37 -38.78
N GLU A 16 -0.92 14.29 -38.67
CA GLU A 16 -1.64 13.16 -38.11
C GLU A 16 -1.45 11.89 -38.98
N ASN A 17 -1.46 10.74 -38.29
CA ASN A 17 -1.49 9.39 -38.88
C ASN A 17 -0.17 8.83 -39.44
N LYS A 18 0.71 8.41 -38.53
CA LYS A 18 1.56 7.23 -38.77
C LYS A 18 1.55 6.33 -37.55
N SER A 19 0.89 5.18 -37.69
CA SER A 19 1.02 4.03 -36.81
C SER A 19 2.49 3.63 -36.76
N PHE A 20 3.14 3.78 -35.60
CA PHE A 20 4.47 3.25 -35.35
C PHE A 20 4.36 1.73 -35.19
N ASN A 21 4.54 1.00 -36.29
CA ASN A 21 4.89 -0.41 -36.26
C ASN A 21 6.38 -0.47 -35.90
N PHE A 22 6.69 -0.85 -34.67
CA PHE A 22 8.02 -1.33 -34.34
C PHE A 22 8.20 -2.70 -35.00
N GLU A 23 8.78 -2.73 -36.19
CA GLU A 23 9.45 -3.93 -36.72
C GLU A 23 10.65 -4.19 -35.83
N ILE A 24 10.52 -5.19 -34.98
CA ILE A 24 11.65 -5.76 -34.25
C ILE A 24 12.41 -6.57 -35.30
N ASP A 25 13.46 -5.99 -35.83
CA ASP A 25 14.45 -6.69 -36.68
C ASP A 25 14.88 -7.97 -35.96
N ASN A 26 14.73 -9.08 -36.64
CA ASN A 26 15.10 -10.41 -36.21
C ASN A 26 16.64 -10.49 -36.01
N ILE A 27 17.11 -10.07 -34.85
CA ILE A 27 18.45 -10.45 -34.39
C ILE A 27 18.33 -11.93 -34.04
N LYS A 28 18.94 -12.78 -34.89
CA LYS A 28 19.16 -14.19 -34.59
C LYS A 28 20.13 -14.29 -33.41
N ILE A 29 19.61 -14.11 -32.20
CA ILE A 29 20.33 -14.45 -30.98
C ILE A 29 20.33 -15.97 -30.87
N ASN A 30 21.50 -16.56 -30.84
CA ASN A 30 21.70 -18.00 -30.68
C ASN A 30 20.87 -18.54 -29.53
N LYS A 31 20.19 -19.67 -29.72
CA LYS A 31 19.32 -20.29 -28.68
C LYS A 31 20.05 -20.60 -27.37
N GLU A 32 21.39 -20.74 -27.42
CA GLU A 32 22.21 -20.96 -26.22
C GLU A 32 22.41 -19.70 -25.38
N GLU A 33 22.47 -18.50 -25.98
CA GLU A 33 22.58 -17.24 -25.24
C GLU A 33 21.24 -16.82 -24.58
N ARG A 34 20.10 -17.21 -25.14
CA ARG A 34 18.78 -16.99 -24.52
C ARG A 34 18.59 -17.74 -23.20
N ASN A 35 19.26 -18.88 -23.00
CA ASN A 35 19.17 -19.66 -21.76
C ASN A 35 19.98 -19.06 -20.59
N ASN A 36 20.97 -18.22 -20.84
CA ASN A 36 21.83 -17.67 -19.81
C ASN A 36 21.28 -16.40 -19.13
N ASN A 37 20.29 -15.72 -19.73
CA ASN A 37 19.73 -14.45 -19.20
C ASN A 37 18.32 -14.57 -18.62
N VAL A 38 17.77 -15.78 -18.46
CA VAL A 38 16.44 -15.94 -17.86
C VAL A 38 16.55 -15.84 -16.34
N PHE A 39 15.73 -14.97 -15.74
CA PHE A 39 15.66 -14.87 -14.30
C PHE A 39 15.20 -16.19 -13.66
N TRP A 40 15.84 -16.60 -12.59
CA TRP A 40 15.50 -17.85 -11.91
C TRP A 40 14.08 -17.87 -11.36
N ILE A 41 13.50 -16.73 -11.09
CA ILE A 41 12.08 -16.61 -10.74
C ILE A 41 11.21 -17.24 -11.84
N ASP A 42 11.48 -16.96 -13.09
CA ASP A 42 10.70 -17.48 -14.22
C ASP A 42 11.14 -18.88 -14.62
N LYS A 43 12.46 -19.16 -14.61
CA LYS A 43 13.04 -20.44 -14.96
C LYS A 43 12.59 -21.58 -14.02
N TYR A 44 12.46 -21.29 -12.73
CA TYR A 44 12.09 -22.25 -11.67
C TYR A 44 10.66 -22.06 -11.15
N ALA A 45 9.84 -21.24 -11.82
CA ALA A 45 8.43 -21.13 -11.50
C ALA A 45 7.74 -22.50 -11.67
N PRO A 46 6.94 -22.97 -10.71
CA PRO A 46 6.17 -24.19 -10.87
C PRO A 46 5.18 -24.07 -12.03
N THR A 47 5.04 -25.14 -12.80
CA THR A 47 4.12 -25.19 -13.95
C THR A 47 2.80 -25.86 -13.59
N ARG A 48 2.77 -26.63 -12.50
CA ARG A 48 1.59 -27.30 -11.95
C ARG A 48 1.50 -27.09 -10.45
N THR A 49 0.29 -27.16 -9.92
CA THR A 49 0.07 -27.06 -8.45
C THR A 49 0.77 -28.17 -7.67
N ASN A 50 0.93 -29.37 -8.26
CA ASN A 50 1.65 -30.49 -7.64
C ASN A 50 3.15 -30.23 -7.45
N ASP A 51 3.73 -29.27 -8.19
CA ASP A 51 5.13 -28.89 -8.06
C ASP A 51 5.38 -28.01 -6.81
N ILE A 52 4.30 -27.57 -6.16
CA ILE A 52 4.34 -26.70 -4.98
C ILE A 52 4.26 -27.58 -3.74
N ASP A 53 5.32 -27.57 -2.94
CA ASP A 53 5.40 -28.38 -1.72
C ASP A 53 4.65 -27.75 -0.53
N SER A 54 4.54 -26.43 -0.48
CA SER A 54 3.86 -25.69 0.60
C SER A 54 2.36 -25.56 0.35
N ASN A 55 1.56 -25.47 1.44
CA ASN A 55 0.11 -25.19 1.40
C ASN A 55 -0.74 -26.17 0.58
N ARG A 56 -0.35 -27.45 0.50
CA ARG A 56 -1.03 -28.45 -0.33
C ARG A 56 -2.50 -28.66 0.03
N SER A 57 -2.85 -28.65 1.32
CA SER A 57 -4.25 -28.76 1.78
C SER A 57 -5.09 -27.61 1.25
N ILE A 58 -4.62 -26.39 1.44
CA ILE A 58 -5.31 -25.16 1.01
C ILE A 58 -5.45 -25.12 -0.51
N ILE A 59 -4.41 -25.51 -1.25
CA ILE A 59 -4.45 -25.61 -2.72
C ILE A 59 -5.52 -26.63 -3.16
N SER A 60 -5.64 -27.78 -2.48
CA SER A 60 -6.66 -28.78 -2.78
C SER A 60 -8.07 -28.29 -2.47
N GLU A 61 -8.27 -27.51 -1.40
CA GLU A 61 -9.54 -26.91 -1.03
C GLU A 61 -9.99 -25.87 -2.06
N ILE A 62 -9.10 -24.96 -2.47
CA ILE A 62 -9.39 -23.96 -3.51
C ILE A 62 -9.71 -24.66 -4.84
N LYS A 63 -8.98 -25.73 -5.19
CA LYS A 63 -9.24 -26.54 -6.37
C LYS A 63 -10.62 -27.21 -6.33
N SER A 64 -10.98 -27.74 -5.18
CA SER A 64 -12.31 -28.33 -4.95
C SER A 64 -13.42 -27.28 -5.08
N TRP A 65 -13.22 -26.08 -4.51
CA TRP A 65 -14.15 -24.98 -4.66
C TRP A 65 -14.34 -24.57 -6.13
N LEU A 66 -13.26 -24.41 -6.90
CA LEU A 66 -13.33 -24.06 -8.33
C LEU A 66 -14.08 -25.12 -9.15
N ASN A 67 -13.82 -26.39 -8.90
CA ASN A 67 -14.50 -27.50 -9.59
C ASN A 67 -16.00 -27.59 -9.27
N ASN A 68 -16.37 -27.21 -8.04
CA ASN A 68 -17.74 -27.25 -7.54
C ASN A 68 -18.47 -25.91 -7.65
N PHE A 69 -17.91 -24.91 -8.28
CA PHE A 69 -18.43 -23.53 -8.33
C PHE A 69 -19.90 -23.44 -8.77
N TYR A 70 -20.30 -24.20 -9.77
CA TYR A 70 -21.67 -24.15 -10.31
C TYR A 70 -22.69 -24.98 -9.53
N LYS A 71 -22.29 -25.63 -8.43
CA LYS A 71 -23.25 -26.29 -7.52
C LYS A 71 -24.05 -25.25 -6.73
N LYS A 72 -25.30 -25.64 -6.32
CA LYS A 72 -26.28 -24.70 -5.77
C LYS A 72 -25.78 -23.89 -4.56
N ASP A 73 -25.01 -24.50 -3.68
CA ASP A 73 -24.58 -23.92 -2.38
C ASP A 73 -23.11 -23.44 -2.35
N SER A 74 -22.49 -23.26 -3.52
CA SER A 74 -21.10 -22.81 -3.57
C SER A 74 -20.99 -21.28 -3.43
N ASN A 75 -20.01 -20.83 -2.64
CA ASN A 75 -19.68 -19.40 -2.56
C ASN A 75 -19.15 -18.90 -3.92
N THR A 76 -19.50 -17.67 -4.25
CA THR A 76 -19.12 -17.04 -5.54
C THR A 76 -17.74 -16.40 -5.50
N CYS A 77 -17.18 -16.19 -4.32
CA CYS A 77 -15.93 -15.49 -4.11
C CYS A 77 -15.01 -16.26 -3.15
N CYS A 78 -13.73 -16.21 -3.45
CA CYS A 78 -12.64 -16.71 -2.65
C CYS A 78 -11.62 -15.60 -2.40
N VAL A 79 -11.08 -15.51 -1.19
CA VAL A 79 -10.03 -14.57 -0.80
C VAL A 79 -8.78 -15.37 -0.42
N ILE A 80 -7.66 -15.11 -1.10
CA ILE A 80 -6.36 -15.72 -0.81
C ILE A 80 -5.51 -14.68 -0.07
N LEU A 81 -5.26 -14.95 1.21
CA LEU A 81 -4.44 -14.14 2.09
C LEU A 81 -3.03 -14.70 2.23
N GLY A 82 -2.09 -13.84 2.55
CA GLY A 82 -0.74 -14.26 2.93
C GLY A 82 0.30 -13.18 2.64
N VAL A 83 1.49 -13.32 3.22
CA VAL A 83 2.59 -12.35 3.05
C VAL A 83 3.12 -12.32 1.60
N HIS A 84 3.94 -11.32 1.29
CA HIS A 84 4.60 -11.22 -0.02
C HIS A 84 5.50 -12.44 -0.32
N GLY A 85 5.69 -12.74 -1.60
CA GLY A 85 6.67 -13.72 -2.09
C GLY A 85 6.36 -15.19 -1.85
N ILE A 86 5.20 -15.57 -1.27
CA ILE A 86 4.82 -16.96 -1.01
C ILE A 86 4.13 -17.66 -2.20
N GLY A 87 3.91 -16.95 -3.32
CA GLY A 87 3.36 -17.53 -4.53
C GLY A 87 1.85 -17.38 -4.72
N LYS A 88 1.13 -16.52 -3.97
CA LYS A 88 -0.34 -16.33 -4.09
C LYS A 88 -0.85 -16.19 -5.52
N SER A 89 -0.32 -15.23 -6.25
CA SER A 89 -0.72 -14.92 -7.64
C SER A 89 -0.43 -16.07 -8.59
N LEU A 90 0.69 -16.76 -8.37
CA LEU A 90 1.08 -17.94 -9.15
C LEU A 90 0.14 -19.11 -8.88
N ILE A 91 -0.14 -19.42 -7.61
CA ILE A 91 -1.08 -20.48 -7.20
C ILE A 91 -2.47 -20.23 -7.80
N ALA A 92 -2.98 -19.00 -7.71
CA ALA A 92 -4.27 -18.65 -8.28
C ALA A 92 -4.32 -18.89 -9.80
N LYS A 93 -3.30 -18.46 -10.54
CA LYS A 93 -3.21 -18.67 -12.00
C LYS A 93 -3.11 -20.15 -12.37
N LEU A 94 -2.29 -20.92 -11.64
CA LEU A 94 -2.14 -22.35 -11.90
C LEU A 94 -3.44 -23.10 -11.63
N LEU A 95 -4.13 -22.82 -10.53
CA LEU A 95 -5.41 -23.43 -10.19
C LEU A 95 -6.48 -23.13 -11.23
N VAL A 96 -6.59 -21.86 -11.66
CA VAL A 96 -7.55 -21.46 -12.70
C VAL A 96 -7.28 -22.20 -13.99
N LYS A 97 -6.02 -22.32 -14.41
CA LYS A 97 -5.60 -23.06 -15.59
C LYS A 97 -5.87 -24.57 -15.48
N GLU A 98 -5.54 -25.20 -14.34
CA GLU A 98 -5.78 -26.63 -14.12
C GLU A 98 -7.27 -27.01 -14.06
N CYS A 99 -8.13 -26.09 -13.61
CA CYS A 99 -9.57 -26.27 -13.58
C CYS A 99 -10.26 -25.89 -14.92
N ASN A 100 -9.48 -25.68 -15.99
CA ASN A 100 -9.96 -25.33 -17.35
C ASN A 100 -10.76 -24.01 -17.40
N TYR A 101 -10.39 -23.03 -16.57
CA TYR A 101 -10.87 -21.67 -16.68
C TYR A 101 -9.87 -20.79 -17.45
N ASN A 102 -10.37 -19.81 -18.19
CA ASN A 102 -9.57 -18.71 -18.69
C ASN A 102 -9.55 -17.59 -17.64
N ASP A 103 -8.38 -17.09 -17.29
CA ASP A 103 -8.23 -16.01 -16.30
C ASP A 103 -8.48 -14.62 -16.92
N ILE A 104 -9.26 -13.80 -16.23
CA ILE A 104 -9.32 -12.36 -16.44
C ILE A 104 -8.60 -11.73 -15.24
N TYR A 105 -7.37 -11.27 -15.47
CA TYR A 105 -6.47 -10.86 -14.41
C TYR A 105 -6.39 -9.33 -14.31
N PHE A 106 -6.63 -8.81 -13.10
CA PHE A 106 -6.45 -7.40 -12.74
C PHE A 106 -5.37 -7.29 -11.68
N ASN A 107 -4.38 -6.46 -11.93
CA ASN A 107 -3.31 -6.11 -10.99
C ASN A 107 -3.35 -4.62 -10.64
N SER A 108 -2.36 -4.11 -9.89
CA SER A 108 -2.25 -2.70 -9.54
C SER A 108 -2.17 -1.75 -10.75
N TYR A 109 -1.61 -2.22 -11.87
CA TYR A 109 -1.45 -1.40 -13.09
C TYR A 109 -2.68 -1.39 -14.00
N THR A 110 -3.61 -2.34 -13.82
CA THR A 110 -4.83 -2.39 -14.64
C THR A 110 -5.92 -1.53 -14.02
N SER A 111 -6.54 -0.66 -14.83
CA SER A 111 -7.69 0.13 -14.40
C SER A 111 -8.85 -0.78 -14.00
N LYS A 112 -9.42 -0.53 -12.84
CA LYS A 112 -10.58 -1.24 -12.26
C LYS A 112 -11.82 -0.34 -12.26
N LYS A 113 -11.84 0.70 -13.12
CA LYS A 113 -13.03 1.55 -13.32
C LYS A 113 -14.16 0.77 -13.95
N GLN A 114 -15.38 1.28 -13.82
CA GLN A 114 -16.60 0.61 -14.30
C GLN A 114 -16.56 0.25 -15.78
N ASP A 115 -16.03 1.14 -16.64
CA ASP A 115 -15.88 0.90 -18.07
C ASP A 115 -14.92 -0.27 -18.37
N ALA A 116 -13.79 -0.35 -17.64
CA ALA A 116 -12.83 -1.42 -17.80
C ALA A 116 -13.39 -2.78 -17.32
N ILE A 117 -14.14 -2.79 -16.22
CA ILE A 117 -14.83 -4.00 -15.73
C ILE A 117 -15.94 -4.40 -16.68
N SER A 118 -16.75 -3.45 -17.12
CA SER A 118 -17.85 -3.72 -18.06
C SER A 118 -17.35 -4.28 -19.39
N SER A 119 -16.28 -3.70 -19.95
CA SER A 119 -15.71 -4.15 -21.23
C SER A 119 -15.00 -5.50 -21.15
N ARG A 120 -14.26 -5.76 -20.06
CA ARG A 120 -13.43 -6.97 -19.90
C ARG A 120 -14.13 -8.14 -19.25
N VAL A 121 -15.16 -7.89 -18.44
CA VAL A 121 -15.84 -8.94 -17.66
C VAL A 121 -17.30 -9.07 -18.07
N MET A 122 -18.08 -8.02 -17.84
CA MET A 122 -19.54 -8.09 -17.96
C MET A 122 -20.01 -8.28 -19.39
N LYS A 123 -19.25 -7.80 -20.38
CA LYS A 123 -19.53 -8.01 -21.79
C LYS A 123 -19.59 -9.49 -22.16
N PHE A 124 -18.71 -10.32 -21.59
CA PHE A 124 -18.66 -11.77 -21.87
C PHE A 124 -19.84 -12.53 -21.26
N TYR A 125 -20.47 -12.01 -20.23
CA TYR A 125 -21.54 -12.68 -19.49
C TYR A 125 -22.92 -12.13 -19.76
N ARG A 126 -23.05 -10.85 -20.11
CA ARG A 126 -24.35 -10.23 -20.49
C ARG A 126 -24.77 -10.53 -21.92
N THR A 127 -23.82 -10.64 -22.84
CA THR A 127 -24.11 -11.11 -24.19
C THR A 127 -24.26 -12.63 -24.16
N LYS A 128 -25.40 -13.16 -24.49
CA LYS A 128 -25.63 -14.59 -24.70
C LYS A 128 -24.76 -15.06 -25.88
N SER A 129 -23.48 -15.26 -25.61
CA SER A 129 -22.52 -15.72 -26.60
C SER A 129 -22.86 -17.15 -27.02
N ILE A 130 -23.01 -17.39 -28.30
CA ILE A 130 -23.26 -18.68 -28.95
C ILE A 130 -22.15 -19.71 -28.64
N SER A 131 -20.96 -19.26 -28.21
CA SER A 131 -19.83 -20.11 -27.82
C SER A 131 -19.79 -20.36 -26.31
N ARG A 132 -20.66 -21.21 -25.79
CA ARG A 132 -20.75 -21.66 -24.38
C ARG A 132 -19.56 -22.50 -23.87
N LYS A 133 -18.47 -22.63 -24.63
CA LYS A 133 -17.38 -23.58 -24.31
C LYS A 133 -16.28 -23.04 -23.38
N LYS A 134 -16.16 -21.71 -23.16
CA LYS A 134 -15.07 -21.15 -22.35
C LYS A 134 -15.60 -20.63 -21.01
N LYS A 135 -15.16 -21.27 -19.91
CA LYS A 135 -15.41 -20.78 -18.56
C LYS A 135 -14.34 -19.75 -18.19
N TYR A 136 -14.72 -18.66 -17.55
CA TYR A 136 -13.80 -17.61 -17.11
C TYR A 136 -13.77 -17.52 -15.60
N CYS A 137 -12.61 -17.16 -15.06
CA CYS A 137 -12.40 -16.82 -13.66
C CYS A 137 -11.81 -15.42 -13.58
N VAL A 138 -12.32 -14.58 -12.70
CA VAL A 138 -11.78 -13.23 -12.50
C VAL A 138 -10.84 -13.24 -11.29
N ILE A 139 -9.61 -12.76 -11.48
CA ILE A 139 -8.61 -12.63 -10.43
C ILE A 139 -8.32 -11.14 -10.23
N ILE A 140 -8.48 -10.65 -9.00
CA ILE A 140 -8.11 -9.29 -8.60
C ILE A 140 -6.93 -9.39 -7.64
N ASP A 141 -5.75 -9.09 -8.13
CA ASP A 141 -4.51 -9.12 -7.35
C ASP A 141 -4.22 -7.77 -6.70
N GLU A 142 -3.48 -7.79 -5.59
CA GLU A 142 -3.12 -6.61 -4.79
C GLU A 142 -4.34 -5.74 -4.44
N SER A 143 -5.42 -6.39 -4.01
CA SER A 143 -6.70 -5.71 -3.75
C SER A 143 -6.62 -4.64 -2.67
N GLU A 144 -5.61 -4.71 -1.79
CA GLU A 144 -5.31 -3.70 -0.77
C GLU A 144 -4.87 -2.36 -1.36
N THR A 145 -4.31 -2.34 -2.56
CA THR A 145 -3.82 -1.12 -3.22
C THR A 145 -4.94 -0.27 -3.84
N ILE A 146 -6.16 -0.82 -3.90
CA ILE A 146 -7.31 -0.12 -4.48
C ILE A 146 -7.72 1.03 -3.56
N SER A 147 -7.33 2.26 -3.94
CA SER A 147 -7.60 3.48 -3.18
C SER A 147 -8.79 4.26 -3.69
N LEU A 148 -9.00 4.28 -5.02
CA LEU A 148 -10.02 5.09 -5.69
C LEU A 148 -11.43 4.62 -5.37
N THR A 149 -12.29 5.54 -4.94
CA THR A 149 -13.70 5.26 -4.62
C THR A 149 -14.47 4.71 -5.83
N SER A 150 -14.18 5.22 -7.03
CA SER A 150 -14.79 4.75 -8.27
C SER A 150 -14.47 3.27 -8.57
N GLU A 151 -13.23 2.84 -8.34
CA GLU A 151 -12.82 1.45 -8.52
C GLU A 151 -13.44 0.53 -7.46
N LYS A 152 -13.46 0.98 -6.18
CA LYS A 152 -14.13 0.25 -5.09
C LYS A 152 -15.61 0.02 -5.38
N ASN A 153 -16.30 1.04 -5.85
CA ASN A 153 -17.72 0.96 -6.21
C ASN A 153 -17.94 -0.01 -7.38
N ALA A 154 -17.14 0.09 -8.45
CA ALA A 154 -17.25 -0.77 -9.62
C ALA A 154 -17.02 -2.25 -9.27
N ILE A 155 -16.02 -2.55 -8.44
CA ILE A 155 -15.77 -3.92 -7.96
C ILE A 155 -16.90 -4.39 -7.05
N SER A 156 -17.41 -3.53 -6.17
CA SER A 156 -18.53 -3.88 -5.28
C SER A 156 -19.80 -4.19 -6.05
N GLU A 157 -20.10 -3.44 -7.10
CA GLU A 157 -21.25 -3.69 -7.99
C GLU A 157 -21.09 -5.02 -8.73
N MET A 158 -19.93 -5.26 -9.34
CA MET A 158 -19.61 -6.51 -9.99
C MET A 158 -19.72 -7.70 -9.03
N TYR A 159 -19.19 -7.57 -7.81
CA TYR A 159 -19.27 -8.59 -6.77
C TYR A 159 -20.71 -8.90 -6.38
N LYS A 160 -21.53 -7.87 -6.11
CA LYS A 160 -22.95 -8.02 -5.72
C LYS A 160 -23.75 -8.68 -6.85
N GLU A 161 -23.57 -8.26 -8.09
CA GLU A 161 -24.23 -8.87 -9.24
C GLU A 161 -23.83 -10.35 -9.41
N ASN A 162 -22.54 -10.65 -9.24
CA ASN A 162 -22.03 -12.02 -9.31
C ASN A 162 -22.52 -12.91 -8.17
N CYS A 163 -22.72 -12.38 -6.96
CA CYS A 163 -23.31 -13.12 -5.83
C CYS A 163 -24.73 -13.59 -6.13
N VAL A 164 -25.52 -12.80 -6.86
CA VAL A 164 -26.90 -13.15 -7.22
C VAL A 164 -26.95 -14.12 -8.39
N LYS A 165 -26.16 -13.85 -9.43
CA LYS A 165 -26.29 -14.53 -10.73
C LYS A 165 -25.28 -15.67 -10.97
N LYS A 166 -24.25 -15.79 -10.11
CA LYS A 166 -23.18 -16.82 -10.20
C LYS A 166 -22.56 -16.96 -11.60
N TYR A 167 -22.16 -15.87 -12.19
CA TYR A 167 -21.60 -15.88 -13.53
C TYR A 167 -20.24 -16.56 -13.61
N PHE A 168 -19.34 -16.25 -12.65
CA PHE A 168 -17.93 -16.66 -12.66
C PHE A 168 -17.36 -16.76 -11.25
N PRO A 169 -16.37 -17.63 -11.00
CA PRO A 169 -15.57 -17.60 -9.77
C PRO A 169 -14.74 -16.33 -9.71
N LEU A 170 -14.76 -15.67 -8.56
CA LEU A 170 -14.03 -14.44 -8.28
C LEU A 170 -12.98 -14.68 -7.19
N ILE A 171 -11.73 -14.41 -7.50
CA ILE A 171 -10.60 -14.60 -6.59
C ILE A 171 -10.00 -13.24 -6.26
N PHE A 172 -10.00 -12.87 -4.99
CA PHE A 172 -9.23 -11.75 -4.48
C PHE A 172 -7.92 -12.23 -3.88
N ILE A 173 -6.83 -11.57 -4.22
CA ILE A 173 -5.51 -11.82 -3.62
C ILE A 173 -5.13 -10.60 -2.79
N ILE A 174 -4.82 -10.85 -1.51
CA ILE A 174 -4.56 -9.82 -0.53
C ILE A 174 -3.27 -10.17 0.21
N THR A 175 -2.41 -9.18 0.37
CA THR A 175 -1.15 -9.37 1.10
C THR A 175 -1.24 -8.85 2.52
N ASN A 176 -1.92 -7.74 2.73
CA ASN A 176 -2.06 -7.10 4.03
C ASN A 176 -3.52 -6.81 4.34
N THR A 177 -4.01 -7.29 5.49
CA THR A 177 -5.40 -7.10 5.94
C THR A 177 -5.61 -5.80 6.74
N GLN A 178 -4.56 -5.00 6.95
CA GLN A 178 -4.64 -3.85 7.84
C GLN A 178 -5.65 -2.81 7.35
N HIS A 179 -6.73 -2.67 8.13
CA HIS A 179 -7.66 -1.53 8.18
C HIS A 179 -8.36 -1.07 6.88
N ASN A 180 -8.55 -1.95 5.90
CA ASN A 180 -9.33 -1.60 4.71
C ASN A 180 -10.78 -2.12 4.86
N LYS A 181 -11.73 -1.21 5.11
CA LYS A 181 -13.16 -1.54 5.25
C LYS A 181 -13.69 -2.29 4.03
N PHE A 182 -13.28 -1.92 2.83
CA PHE A 182 -13.67 -2.57 1.58
C PHE A 182 -13.31 -4.06 1.57
N ILE A 183 -12.07 -4.39 1.97
CA ILE A 183 -11.60 -5.77 2.07
C ILE A 183 -12.36 -6.54 3.15
N SER A 184 -12.56 -5.93 4.32
CA SER A 184 -13.31 -6.55 5.43
C SER A 184 -14.73 -6.91 5.02
N ASP A 185 -15.39 -6.08 4.22
CA ASP A 185 -16.76 -6.34 3.75
C ASP A 185 -16.80 -7.48 2.71
N ILE A 186 -15.80 -7.59 1.84
CA ILE A 186 -15.67 -8.73 0.91
C ILE A 186 -15.42 -10.03 1.68
N MET A 187 -14.52 -10.02 2.67
CA MET A 187 -14.15 -11.21 3.44
C MET A 187 -15.32 -11.82 4.22
N LYS A 188 -16.26 -11.00 4.71
CA LYS A 188 -17.45 -11.49 5.46
C LYS A 188 -18.32 -12.46 4.67
N CYS A 189 -18.36 -12.31 3.35
CA CYS A 189 -19.22 -13.08 2.45
C CYS A 189 -18.44 -14.00 1.49
N SER A 190 -17.15 -14.22 1.76
CA SER A 190 -16.24 -14.97 0.89
C SER A 190 -15.58 -16.12 1.63
N LEU A 191 -15.18 -17.17 0.92
CA LEU A 191 -14.27 -18.17 1.47
C LEU A 191 -12.87 -17.56 1.60
N THR A 192 -12.29 -17.65 2.79
CA THR A 192 -10.99 -17.05 3.07
C THR A 192 -9.96 -18.16 3.29
N PHE A 193 -8.90 -18.15 2.52
CA PHE A 193 -7.78 -19.08 2.59
C PHE A 193 -6.50 -18.34 2.92
N THR A 194 -5.85 -18.68 4.03
CA THR A 194 -4.60 -18.04 4.45
C THR A 194 -3.42 -18.93 4.11
N LEU A 195 -2.58 -18.51 3.17
CA LEU A 195 -1.35 -19.21 2.82
C LEU A 195 -0.25 -18.89 3.83
N GLU A 196 0.40 -19.94 4.30
CA GLU A 196 1.53 -19.85 5.22
C GLU A 196 2.86 -19.70 4.48
N ARG A 197 3.85 -19.12 5.16
CA ARG A 197 5.22 -19.07 4.64
C ARG A 197 5.77 -20.49 4.45
N PRO A 198 6.59 -20.73 3.40
CA PRO A 198 7.28 -21.99 3.27
C PRO A 198 8.20 -22.22 4.46
N ASN A 199 8.30 -23.47 4.88
CA ASN A 199 9.25 -23.85 5.92
C ASN A 199 10.66 -24.11 5.33
N PHE A 200 11.61 -24.44 6.20
CA PHE A 200 12.98 -24.73 5.80
C PHE A 200 13.07 -25.89 4.80
N THR A 201 12.29 -26.95 4.99
CA THR A 201 12.31 -28.15 4.15
C THR A 201 11.83 -27.84 2.73
N HIS A 202 10.80 -27.02 2.57
CA HIS A 202 10.28 -26.62 1.25
C HIS A 202 11.33 -25.86 0.45
N LEU A 203 12.00 -24.87 1.06
CA LEU A 203 13.07 -24.09 0.39
C LEU A 203 14.32 -24.91 0.14
N LYS A 204 14.66 -25.85 1.04
CA LYS A 204 15.77 -26.79 0.84
C LYS A 204 15.50 -27.72 -0.35
N ASN A 205 14.29 -28.24 -0.49
CA ASN A 205 13.91 -29.08 -1.63
C ASN A 205 14.01 -28.31 -2.96
N LEU A 206 13.54 -27.08 -2.99
CA LEU A 206 13.69 -26.20 -4.15
C LEU A 206 15.17 -25.97 -4.46
N LEU A 207 15.98 -25.67 -3.46
CA LEU A 207 17.42 -25.49 -3.59
C LEU A 207 18.09 -26.71 -4.24
N LEU A 208 17.78 -27.91 -3.74
CA LEU A 208 18.35 -29.16 -4.25
C LEU A 208 17.98 -29.40 -5.72
N LYS A 209 16.77 -29.04 -6.14
CA LYS A 209 16.35 -29.09 -7.55
C LYS A 209 17.20 -28.13 -8.42
N ILE A 210 17.45 -26.91 -7.91
CA ILE A 210 18.25 -25.90 -8.62
C ILE A 210 19.72 -26.30 -8.66
N GLN A 211 20.30 -26.78 -7.56
CA GLN A 211 21.69 -27.24 -7.50
C GLN A 211 22.00 -28.34 -8.52
N LYS A 212 21.05 -29.29 -8.67
CA LYS A 212 21.21 -30.35 -9.68
C LYS A 212 21.23 -29.82 -11.11
N LYS A 213 20.42 -28.80 -11.42
CA LYS A 213 20.33 -28.22 -12.76
C LYS A 213 21.49 -27.25 -13.08
N GLU A 214 21.91 -26.44 -12.11
CA GLU A 214 22.95 -25.42 -12.28
C GLU A 214 24.34 -25.90 -11.87
N GLN A 215 24.48 -27.18 -11.42
CA GLN A 215 25.74 -27.85 -11.11
C GLN A 215 26.62 -27.12 -10.08
N PHE A 216 26.03 -26.65 -8.97
CA PHE A 216 26.77 -26.10 -7.84
C PHE A 216 26.36 -26.75 -6.53
N LYS A 217 27.16 -26.56 -5.46
CA LYS A 217 26.89 -27.12 -4.14
C LYS A 217 27.19 -26.10 -3.04
N PHE A 218 26.52 -26.22 -1.92
CA PHE A 218 26.91 -25.54 -0.67
C PHE A 218 27.82 -26.46 0.16
N ASP A 219 28.76 -25.87 0.87
CA ASP A 219 29.69 -26.57 1.75
C ASP A 219 29.01 -27.20 2.96
N SER A 220 28.02 -26.52 3.50
CA SER A 220 27.40 -26.91 4.78
C SER A 220 25.90 -26.58 4.85
N GLU A 221 25.17 -27.35 5.65
CA GLU A 221 23.77 -27.06 5.94
C GLU A 221 23.61 -25.76 6.74
N LYS A 222 24.65 -25.36 7.51
CA LYS A 222 24.67 -24.06 8.21
C LYS A 222 24.60 -22.90 7.22
N ALA A 223 25.29 -22.99 6.08
CA ALA A 223 25.25 -22.03 4.99
C ALA A 223 23.83 -21.88 4.44
N ILE A 224 23.17 -23.01 4.16
CA ILE A 224 21.79 -23.04 3.65
C ILE A 224 20.81 -22.42 4.65
N LYS A 225 20.90 -22.79 5.94
CA LYS A 225 20.05 -22.23 6.99
C LYS A 225 20.19 -20.71 7.11
N LYS A 226 21.42 -20.20 7.00
CA LYS A 226 21.70 -18.76 7.08
C LYS A 226 21.12 -18.01 5.88
N LEU A 227 21.26 -18.58 4.66
CA LEU A 227 20.69 -18.03 3.44
C LEU A 227 19.16 -17.95 3.51
N ILE A 228 18.50 -19.06 3.88
CA ILE A 228 17.03 -19.12 3.99
C ILE A 228 16.52 -18.11 5.03
N LYS A 229 17.19 -18.01 6.19
CA LYS A 229 16.85 -17.03 7.23
C LYS A 229 17.01 -15.58 6.72
N PHE A 230 18.04 -15.31 5.94
CA PHE A 230 18.23 -14.00 5.32
C PHE A 230 17.13 -13.67 4.32
N CYS A 231 16.66 -14.65 3.55
CA CYS A 231 15.56 -14.51 2.61
C CYS A 231 14.16 -14.46 3.28
N GLN A 232 14.08 -14.57 4.61
CA GLN A 232 12.84 -14.49 5.41
C GLN A 232 11.75 -15.49 4.96
N TYR A 233 12.14 -16.65 4.47
CA TYR A 233 11.23 -17.68 3.95
C TYR A 233 10.31 -17.18 2.81
N ASP A 234 10.83 -16.35 1.94
CA ASP A 234 10.17 -15.80 0.74
C ASP A 234 10.75 -16.49 -0.51
N TYR A 235 9.91 -17.15 -1.32
CA TYR A 235 10.35 -17.83 -2.54
C TYR A 235 10.97 -16.88 -3.57
N ARG A 236 10.36 -15.71 -3.77
CA ARG A 236 10.84 -14.73 -4.75
C ARG A 236 12.20 -14.19 -4.34
N ARG A 237 12.33 -13.75 -3.09
CA ARG A 237 13.58 -13.26 -2.54
C ARG A 237 14.66 -14.34 -2.52
N PHE A 238 14.26 -15.57 -2.19
CA PHE A 238 15.19 -16.71 -2.17
C PHE A 238 15.77 -16.98 -3.56
N LEU A 239 14.96 -16.99 -4.62
CA LEU A 239 15.41 -17.22 -6.00
C LEU A 239 16.30 -16.10 -6.51
N ILE A 240 15.95 -14.83 -6.24
CA ILE A 240 16.77 -13.67 -6.63
C ILE A 240 18.13 -13.74 -5.95
N VAL A 241 18.15 -13.84 -4.61
CA VAL A 241 19.38 -13.86 -3.84
C VAL A 241 20.26 -15.06 -4.19
N LEU A 242 19.65 -16.23 -4.43
CA LEU A 242 20.36 -17.43 -4.83
C LEU A 242 21.01 -17.25 -6.22
N GLN A 243 20.31 -16.62 -7.16
CA GLN A 243 20.82 -16.29 -8.48
C GLN A 243 21.99 -15.32 -8.40
N ASP A 244 21.88 -14.25 -7.58
CA ASP A 244 22.94 -13.27 -7.38
C ASP A 244 24.19 -13.91 -6.76
N ILE A 245 24.03 -14.75 -5.73
CA ILE A 245 25.14 -15.49 -5.12
C ILE A 245 25.79 -16.43 -6.15
N PHE A 246 24.99 -17.14 -6.92
CA PHE A 246 25.50 -18.03 -7.97
C PHE A 246 26.35 -17.28 -8.98
N PHE A 247 25.88 -16.18 -9.52
CA PHE A 247 26.65 -15.40 -10.50
C PHE A 247 27.89 -14.72 -9.88
N THR A 248 27.81 -14.28 -8.62
CA THR A 248 28.96 -13.66 -7.95
C THR A 248 30.11 -14.66 -7.74
N TYR A 249 29.80 -15.91 -7.41
CA TYR A 249 30.80 -16.90 -7.00
C TYR A 249 31.04 -18.00 -8.05
N LYS A 250 30.28 -18.06 -9.14
CA LYS A 250 30.40 -19.10 -10.21
C LYS A 250 31.81 -19.20 -10.79
N ASN A 251 32.51 -18.09 -10.94
CA ASN A 251 33.84 -18.03 -11.55
C ASN A 251 34.95 -18.52 -10.60
N ASN A 252 34.73 -18.53 -9.29
CA ASN A 252 35.75 -18.84 -8.29
C ASN A 252 35.71 -20.31 -7.82
N SER A 253 34.52 -20.92 -7.76
CA SER A 253 34.38 -22.32 -7.37
C SER A 253 32.94 -22.83 -7.60
N LYS A 254 32.78 -24.13 -7.89
CA LYS A 254 31.46 -24.79 -7.90
C LYS A 254 30.88 -25.02 -6.50
N ILE A 255 31.62 -24.67 -5.45
CA ILE A 255 31.22 -24.83 -4.04
C ILE A 255 31.10 -23.45 -3.42
N ILE A 256 29.89 -23.13 -2.92
CA ILE A 256 29.61 -21.87 -2.21
C ILE A 256 29.80 -22.13 -0.71
N THR A 257 30.76 -21.42 -0.12
CA THR A 257 31.12 -21.58 1.30
C THR A 257 30.24 -20.75 2.24
N TYR A 258 30.23 -21.11 3.50
CA TYR A 258 29.52 -20.32 4.55
C TYR A 258 30.03 -18.86 4.62
N ASP A 259 31.34 -18.65 4.42
CA ASP A 259 31.95 -17.31 4.47
C ASP A 259 31.54 -16.45 3.25
N ASN A 260 31.38 -17.07 2.09
CA ASN A 260 30.82 -16.39 0.90
C ASN A 260 29.41 -15.84 1.18
N ILE A 261 28.57 -16.63 1.82
CA ILE A 261 27.21 -16.18 2.23
C ILE A 261 27.28 -15.10 3.28
N LYS A 262 28.19 -15.21 4.25
CA LYS A 262 28.38 -14.21 5.30
C LYS A 262 28.80 -12.86 4.70
N SER A 263 29.73 -12.86 3.79
CA SER A 263 30.21 -11.66 3.08
C SER A 263 29.11 -11.06 2.21
N PHE A 264 28.38 -11.86 1.47
CA PHE A 264 27.23 -11.43 0.65
C PHE A 264 26.15 -10.79 1.52
N ILE A 265 25.77 -11.42 2.62
CA ILE A 265 24.78 -10.87 3.57
C ILE A 265 25.26 -9.56 4.17
N HIS A 266 26.56 -9.45 4.51
CA HIS A 266 27.11 -8.23 5.10
C HIS A 266 27.05 -7.06 4.10
N SER A 267 27.43 -7.31 2.85
CA SER A 267 27.36 -6.28 1.81
C SER A 267 25.92 -5.87 1.44
N ASN A 268 24.96 -6.81 1.53
CA ASN A 268 23.56 -6.58 1.18
C ASN A 268 22.63 -6.26 2.37
N LYS A 269 23.12 -6.33 3.63
CA LYS A 269 22.31 -6.05 4.83
C LYS A 269 21.67 -4.67 4.85
N LYS A 270 22.24 -3.72 4.16
CA LYS A 270 21.79 -2.32 4.16
C LYS A 270 20.53 -2.07 3.34
N LYS A 271 20.03 -3.01 2.54
CA LYS A 271 19.01 -2.69 1.55
C LYS A 271 17.58 -3.06 1.86
N ASN A 272 17.22 -4.03 2.71
CA ASN A 272 15.81 -4.45 2.80
C ASN A 272 15.44 -5.13 4.12
N GLN A 273 15.15 -4.35 5.15
CA GLN A 273 14.18 -4.77 6.15
C GLN A 273 12.87 -4.01 5.87
N GLU A 274 11.87 -4.69 5.36
CA GLU A 274 10.48 -4.20 5.40
C GLU A 274 10.01 -4.26 6.86
N ILE A 275 10.32 -3.19 7.59
CA ILE A 275 9.85 -2.98 8.96
C ILE A 275 8.53 -2.24 8.84
N SER A 276 7.50 -2.68 9.58
CA SER A 276 6.23 -1.94 9.60
C SER A 276 6.46 -0.52 10.13
N LEU A 277 5.65 0.45 9.68
CA LEU A 277 5.74 1.83 10.14
C LEU A 277 5.68 1.94 11.67
N PHE A 278 4.84 1.13 12.32
CA PHE A 278 4.72 1.10 13.78
C PHE A 278 5.97 0.57 14.47
N ASP A 279 6.59 -0.48 13.91
CA ASP A 279 7.82 -1.04 14.45
C ASP A 279 9.02 -0.11 14.18
N ALA A 280 9.07 0.55 13.02
CA ALA A 280 10.05 1.57 12.70
C ALA A 280 9.97 2.76 13.68
N THR A 281 8.75 3.23 13.97
CA THR A 281 8.52 4.29 14.96
C THR A 281 8.96 3.86 16.35
N ARG A 282 8.57 2.65 16.77
CA ARG A 282 8.99 2.09 18.08
C ARG A 282 10.49 2.00 18.18
N PHE A 283 11.14 1.48 17.15
CA PHE A 283 12.59 1.36 17.11
C PHE A 283 13.30 2.73 17.24
N ALA A 284 12.83 3.74 16.50
CA ALA A 284 13.38 5.09 16.56
C ALA A 284 13.20 5.75 17.94
N LEU A 285 12.10 5.47 18.66
CA LEU A 285 11.86 6.00 20.00
C LEU A 285 12.63 5.25 21.08
N GLU A 286 12.63 3.91 21.03
CA GLU A 286 13.16 3.08 22.12
C GLU A 286 14.69 2.97 22.11
N LYS A 287 15.34 3.04 20.97
CA LYS A 287 16.77 2.79 20.85
C LYS A 287 17.43 3.62 19.76
N TYR A 288 18.45 4.37 20.14
CA TYR A 288 19.40 4.90 19.16
C TYR A 288 20.36 3.78 18.72
N SER A 289 20.38 3.43 17.45
CA SER A 289 21.25 2.38 16.93
C SER A 289 22.47 2.96 16.21
N SER A 290 22.26 3.42 14.99
CA SER A 290 23.28 4.08 14.17
C SER A 290 22.63 5.06 13.21
N PHE A 291 23.40 6.03 12.75
CA PHE A 291 22.96 6.98 11.72
C PHE A 291 22.40 6.26 10.50
N SER A 292 23.13 5.29 9.98
CA SER A 292 22.80 4.54 8.76
C SER A 292 21.52 3.69 8.90
N GLU A 293 21.26 3.10 10.07
CA GLU A 293 20.04 2.31 10.30
C GLU A 293 18.80 3.21 10.40
N LEU A 294 18.89 4.31 11.14
CA LEU A 294 17.79 5.27 11.26
C LEU A 294 17.51 5.98 9.93
N GLN A 295 18.53 6.30 9.14
CA GLN A 295 18.36 6.84 7.80
C GLN A 295 17.66 5.83 6.88
N THR A 296 17.98 4.54 6.98
CA THR A 296 17.32 3.49 6.21
C THR A 296 15.82 3.37 6.57
N LEU A 297 15.49 3.48 7.88
CA LEU A 297 14.09 3.50 8.32
C LEU A 297 13.34 4.71 7.77
N TYR A 298 13.96 5.89 7.81
CA TYR A 298 13.39 7.10 7.23
C TYR A 298 13.18 6.96 5.72
N MET A 299 14.12 6.37 4.98
CA MET A 299 14.02 6.19 3.53
C MET A 299 12.85 5.30 3.10
N ASN A 300 12.43 4.36 3.96
CA ASN A 300 11.26 3.53 3.69
C ASN A 300 9.95 4.33 3.76
N GLU A 301 9.86 5.30 4.70
CA GLU A 301 8.63 6.06 4.97
C GLU A 301 8.95 7.54 5.29
N LYS A 302 9.42 8.28 4.27
CA LYS A 302 9.95 9.64 4.38
C LYS A 302 8.99 10.66 4.98
N VAL A 303 7.68 10.46 4.81
CA VAL A 303 6.63 11.39 5.29
C VAL A 303 6.01 10.90 6.59
N LEU A 304 5.63 9.63 6.65
CA LEU A 304 4.86 9.11 7.77
C LEU A 304 5.71 8.88 9.01
N LEU A 305 6.96 8.43 8.89
CA LEU A 305 7.80 8.15 10.05
C LEU A 305 8.08 9.40 10.90
N PRO A 306 8.45 10.57 10.34
CA PRO A 306 8.55 11.82 11.10
C PRO A 306 7.28 12.20 11.86
N LEU A 307 6.13 12.12 11.18
CA LEU A 307 4.83 12.42 11.80
C LEU A 307 4.46 11.45 12.93
N MET A 308 4.82 10.18 12.78
CA MET A 308 4.62 9.18 13.83
C MET A 308 5.53 9.41 15.03
N ILE A 309 6.78 9.79 14.80
CA ILE A 309 7.71 10.17 15.88
C ILE A 309 7.18 11.39 16.62
N HIS A 310 6.76 12.42 15.91
CA HIS A 310 6.17 13.64 16.47
C HIS A 310 4.93 13.36 17.35
N GLU A 311 4.03 12.49 16.89
CA GLU A 311 2.82 12.14 17.66
C GLU A 311 3.12 11.38 18.95
N ASN A 312 4.20 10.56 18.96
CA ASN A 312 4.40 9.57 20.02
C ASN A 312 5.53 9.90 21.00
N TYR A 313 6.46 10.86 20.70
CA TYR A 313 7.62 11.09 21.55
C TYR A 313 7.25 11.60 22.94
N ILE A 314 6.19 12.39 23.07
CA ILE A 314 5.74 12.92 24.36
C ILE A 314 5.28 11.78 25.27
N ASN A 315 4.40 10.90 24.77
CA ASN A 315 3.89 9.76 25.52
C ASN A 315 5.02 8.78 25.89
N PHE A 316 5.98 8.60 24.98
CA PHE A 316 7.16 7.81 25.25
C PHE A 316 8.01 8.41 26.39
N MET A 317 8.20 9.71 26.41
CA MET A 317 8.90 10.43 27.48
C MET A 317 8.22 10.27 28.82
N PHE A 318 6.90 10.44 28.89
CA PHE A 318 6.11 10.25 30.14
C PHE A 318 6.21 8.84 30.69
N SER A 319 6.25 7.83 29.84
CA SER A 319 6.30 6.42 30.26
C SER A 319 7.69 5.98 30.73
N ASN A 320 8.77 6.55 30.17
CA ASN A 320 10.12 6.03 30.34
C ASN A 320 11.03 6.90 31.24
N TYR A 321 10.69 8.17 31.44
CA TYR A 321 11.47 9.08 32.25
C TYR A 321 10.70 9.54 33.49
N ASN A 322 11.40 9.69 34.60
CA ASN A 322 10.78 10.17 35.84
C ASN A 322 10.65 11.70 35.79
N CYS A 323 9.41 12.20 35.71
CA CYS A 323 9.12 13.64 35.71
C CYS A 323 9.56 14.36 36.99
N ARG A 324 9.92 13.63 38.06
CA ARG A 324 10.41 14.20 39.32
C ARG A 324 11.83 14.81 39.20
N ASN A 325 12.61 14.41 38.21
CA ASN A 325 13.95 15.00 37.93
C ASN A 325 13.79 15.99 36.77
N ASN A 326 13.22 17.15 37.06
CA ASN A 326 12.74 18.11 36.07
C ASN A 326 13.78 18.58 35.05
N ASP A 327 15.04 18.75 35.44
CA ASP A 327 16.06 19.41 34.61
C ASP A 327 16.46 18.53 33.40
N VAL A 328 16.70 17.24 33.63
CA VAL A 328 17.06 16.31 32.55
C VAL A 328 15.89 16.10 31.58
N TYR A 329 14.69 15.93 32.16
CA TYR A 329 13.48 15.76 31.37
C TYR A 329 13.19 16.98 30.48
N ILE A 330 13.24 18.19 31.05
CA ILE A 330 13.04 19.44 30.30
C ILE A 330 14.10 19.63 29.24
N LYS A 331 15.35 19.29 29.53
CA LYS A 331 16.46 19.36 28.56
C LYS A 331 16.22 18.42 27.35
N ILE A 332 15.82 17.16 27.59
CA ILE A 332 15.50 16.23 26.52
C ILE A 332 14.33 16.77 25.68
N MET A 333 13.24 17.21 26.33
CA MET A 333 12.08 17.75 25.65
C MET A 333 12.42 18.97 24.79
N LYS A 334 13.26 19.87 25.32
CA LYS A 334 13.76 21.03 24.57
C LYS A 334 14.55 20.60 23.34
N ASP A 335 15.52 19.68 23.50
CA ASP A 335 16.41 19.24 22.42
C ASP A 335 15.60 18.51 21.32
N VAL A 336 14.64 17.66 21.71
CA VAL A 336 13.74 16.97 20.79
C VAL A 336 12.81 17.93 20.06
N SER A 337 12.16 18.84 20.80
CA SER A 337 11.27 19.84 20.21
C SER A 337 12.00 20.76 19.22
N ASN A 338 13.18 21.21 19.56
CA ASN A 338 14.03 21.99 18.66
C ASN A 338 14.40 21.21 17.39
N SER A 339 14.77 19.93 17.55
CA SER A 339 15.11 19.08 16.42
C SER A 339 13.93 18.93 15.46
N ILE A 340 12.75 18.60 15.96
CA ILE A 340 11.54 18.45 15.16
C ILE A 340 11.15 19.79 14.49
N SER A 341 11.27 20.91 15.23
CA SER A 341 10.97 22.25 14.69
C SER A 341 11.88 22.63 13.52
N TRP A 342 13.18 22.31 13.59
CA TRP A 342 14.07 22.49 12.45
C TRP A 342 13.70 21.59 11.28
N GLY A 343 13.27 20.34 11.55
CA GLY A 343 12.72 19.45 10.54
C GLY A 343 11.53 20.06 9.79
N ASP A 344 10.60 20.68 10.50
CA ASP A 344 9.41 21.33 9.95
C ASP A 344 9.75 22.53 9.04
N VAL A 345 10.73 23.35 9.46
CA VAL A 345 11.24 24.46 8.62
C VAL A 345 11.85 23.93 7.32
N ILE A 346 12.64 22.86 7.41
CA ILE A 346 13.26 22.21 6.25
C ILE A 346 12.20 21.58 5.33
N GLU A 347 11.18 20.94 5.92
CA GLU A 347 10.05 20.37 5.16
C GLU A 347 9.33 21.45 4.35
N THR A 348 9.15 22.63 4.94
CA THR A 348 8.56 23.77 4.23
C THR A 348 9.39 24.15 3.01
N SER A 349 10.73 24.27 3.12
CA SER A 349 11.61 24.55 1.97
C SER A 349 11.60 23.43 0.92
N ILE A 350 11.51 22.15 1.34
CA ILE A 350 11.42 21.02 0.42
C ILE A 350 10.19 21.18 -0.50
N TYR A 351 9.02 21.50 0.07
CA TYR A 351 7.79 21.57 -0.70
C TYR A 351 7.54 22.90 -1.41
N THR A 352 8.01 24.03 -0.83
CA THR A 352 7.84 25.36 -1.45
C THR A 352 8.88 25.62 -2.54
N ASP A 353 10.14 25.30 -2.25
CA ASP A 353 11.27 25.58 -3.14
C ASP A 353 11.66 24.38 -3.99
N GLN A 354 10.98 23.24 -3.81
CA GLN A 354 11.24 21.93 -4.46
C GLN A 354 12.67 21.42 -4.25
N ASN A 355 13.27 21.73 -3.11
CA ASN A 355 14.61 21.32 -2.74
C ASN A 355 14.64 19.87 -2.21
N TRP A 356 14.30 18.91 -3.04
CA TRP A 356 14.21 17.46 -2.69
C TRP A 356 15.51 16.87 -2.14
N PHE A 357 16.64 17.47 -2.47
CA PHE A 357 17.95 17.09 -1.92
C PHE A 357 18.01 17.18 -0.37
N LEU A 358 17.29 18.12 0.22
CA LEU A 358 17.26 18.31 1.67
C LEU A 358 16.49 17.17 2.37
N GLN A 359 15.60 16.48 1.67
CA GLN A 359 14.73 15.47 2.27
C GLN A 359 15.51 14.27 2.82
N GLU A 360 16.42 13.70 2.03
CA GLU A 360 17.11 12.45 2.38
C GLU A 360 18.22 12.63 3.42
N ASN A 361 18.77 13.84 3.48
CA ASN A 361 19.90 14.15 4.34
C ASN A 361 19.47 14.96 5.57
N ILE A 362 19.10 16.21 5.37
CA ILE A 362 18.93 17.17 6.47
C ILE A 362 17.57 16.94 7.18
N HIS A 363 16.48 16.74 6.44
CA HIS A 363 15.18 16.46 7.04
C HIS A 363 15.19 15.12 7.79
N ALA A 364 15.79 14.07 7.23
CA ALA A 364 15.98 12.80 7.91
C ALA A 364 16.78 12.94 9.21
N PHE A 365 17.84 13.77 9.16
CA PHE A 365 18.67 14.03 10.36
C PHE A 365 17.84 14.64 11.48
N TYR A 366 17.18 15.77 11.24
CA TYR A 366 16.47 16.49 12.30
C TYR A 366 15.22 15.75 12.80
N THR A 367 14.41 15.19 11.90
CA THR A 367 13.14 14.59 12.30
C THR A 367 13.28 13.20 12.92
N THR A 368 14.24 12.40 12.48
CA THR A 368 14.37 11.00 12.89
C THR A 368 15.63 10.73 13.67
N ILE A 369 16.80 11.07 13.11
CA ILE A 369 18.09 10.63 13.67
C ILE A 369 18.45 11.39 14.95
N ASN A 370 18.47 12.73 14.89
CA ASN A 370 18.78 13.58 16.03
C ASN A 370 17.71 13.51 17.12
N THR A 371 16.44 13.35 16.71
CA THR A 371 15.34 13.12 17.65
C THR A 371 15.53 11.81 18.42
N SER A 372 15.82 10.71 17.72
CA SER A 372 16.13 9.42 18.34
C SER A 372 17.36 9.49 19.26
N TYR A 373 18.41 10.19 18.82
CA TYR A 373 19.61 10.40 19.64
C TYR A 373 19.28 11.12 20.94
N ASN A 374 18.58 12.26 20.88
CA ASN A 374 18.24 13.04 22.06
C ASN A 374 17.31 12.28 23.01
N LEU A 375 16.36 11.51 22.51
CA LEU A 375 15.48 10.65 23.31
C LEU A 375 16.23 9.53 24.04
N ASN A 376 17.35 9.08 23.52
CA ASN A 376 18.10 7.94 24.07
C ASN A 376 19.45 8.34 24.70
N LYS A 377 19.77 9.64 24.81
CA LYS A 377 21.03 10.17 25.34
C LYS A 377 21.20 9.91 26.82
N TYR A 378 20.11 9.88 27.58
CA TYR A 378 20.16 9.69 29.04
C TYR A 378 19.55 8.33 29.41
N PRO A 379 19.97 7.74 30.55
CA PRO A 379 19.44 6.49 31.05
C PRO A 379 17.94 6.61 31.36
N LYS A 380 17.15 5.64 30.92
CA LYS A 380 15.71 5.56 31.18
C LYS A 380 15.47 4.95 32.56
N ASN A 381 14.51 5.47 33.29
CA ASN A 381 14.11 4.96 34.58
C ASN A 381 13.26 3.68 34.48
N LYS A 382 12.51 3.55 33.39
CA LYS A 382 11.70 2.37 33.06
C LYS A 382 11.96 2.00 31.60
N GLN A 383 11.88 0.71 31.29
CA GLN A 383 11.93 0.20 29.92
C GLN A 383 10.56 -0.31 29.51
N GLU A 384 9.56 0.57 29.51
CA GLU A 384 8.24 0.22 29.02
C GLU A 384 8.23 0.31 27.49
N LYS A 385 7.61 -0.71 26.84
CA LYS A 385 7.41 -0.68 25.41
C LYS A 385 6.50 0.49 25.02
N ALA A 386 6.93 1.29 24.06
CA ALA A 386 6.16 2.42 23.58
C ALA A 386 4.83 1.96 22.98
N LYS A 387 3.72 2.51 23.49
CA LYS A 387 2.42 2.36 22.87
C LYS A 387 2.29 3.38 21.74
N ILE A 388 2.38 2.90 20.49
CA ILE A 388 2.40 3.75 19.30
C ILE A 388 0.97 4.00 18.82
N SER A 389 0.61 5.28 18.69
CA SER A 389 -0.62 5.75 18.03
C SER A 389 -0.30 6.29 16.63
N PHE A 390 -1.25 6.18 15.70
CA PHE A 390 -1.08 6.76 14.37
C PHE A 390 -1.21 8.28 14.43
N SER A 391 -0.41 9.00 13.61
CA SER A 391 -0.42 10.46 13.60
C SER A 391 -1.79 11.04 13.24
N SER A 392 -2.26 11.98 14.04
CA SER A 392 -3.51 12.70 13.83
C SER A 392 -3.37 13.86 12.82
N ASP A 393 -2.16 14.26 12.49
CA ASP A 393 -1.86 15.47 11.72
C ASP A 393 -2.39 15.42 10.27
N LEU A 394 -2.22 14.29 9.58
CA LEU A 394 -2.78 14.10 8.23
C LEU A 394 -4.31 14.24 8.22
N ASN A 395 -4.99 13.76 9.24
CA ASN A 395 -6.44 13.92 9.36
C ASN A 395 -6.81 15.39 9.57
N LYS A 396 -6.09 16.11 10.44
CA LYS A 396 -6.29 17.54 10.70
C LYS A 396 -6.06 18.36 9.43
N THR A 397 -4.99 18.09 8.71
CA THR A 397 -4.65 18.76 7.44
C THR A 397 -5.71 18.49 6.35
N SER A 398 -6.14 17.24 6.22
CA SER A 398 -7.24 16.87 5.30
C SER A 398 -8.53 17.62 5.63
N LEU A 399 -8.91 17.68 6.92
CA LEU A 399 -10.07 18.42 7.37
C LEU A 399 -9.96 19.93 7.09
N LYS A 400 -8.79 20.53 7.34
CA LYS A 400 -8.51 21.93 7.05
C LYS A 400 -8.69 22.23 5.54
N ASN A 401 -8.20 21.36 4.68
CA ASN A 401 -8.35 21.51 3.23
C ASN A 401 -9.81 21.36 2.77
N ILE A 402 -10.55 20.40 3.34
CA ILE A 402 -11.98 20.22 3.08
C ILE A 402 -12.76 21.49 3.53
N ASN A 403 -12.46 21.99 4.73
CA ASN A 403 -13.12 23.19 5.23
C ASN A 403 -12.79 24.44 4.39
N ARG A 404 -11.54 24.62 3.95
CA ARG A 404 -11.16 25.71 3.03
C ARG A 404 -11.96 25.63 1.74
N LYS A 405 -12.09 24.44 1.15
CA LYS A 405 -12.89 24.22 -0.07
C LYS A 405 -14.37 24.52 0.19
N ASN A 406 -14.91 24.05 1.30
CA ASN A 406 -16.30 24.30 1.69
C ASN A 406 -16.58 25.79 1.88
N ILE A 407 -15.67 26.52 2.55
CA ILE A 407 -15.77 27.97 2.72
C ILE A 407 -15.71 28.68 1.38
N SER A 408 -14.83 28.24 0.46
CA SER A 408 -14.75 28.81 -0.88
C SER A 408 -16.05 28.67 -1.67
N ILE A 409 -16.70 27.49 -1.58
CA ILE A 409 -18.01 27.25 -2.22
C ILE A 409 -19.08 28.16 -1.60
N LEU A 410 -19.15 28.26 -0.28
CA LEU A 410 -20.13 29.11 0.39
C LEU A 410 -19.91 30.60 0.09
N LYS A 411 -18.67 31.07 -0.05
CA LYS A 411 -18.37 32.45 -0.43
C LYS A 411 -18.80 32.79 -1.86
N GLN A 412 -18.88 31.82 -2.77
CA GLN A 412 -19.45 32.04 -4.11
C GLN A 412 -20.94 32.35 -4.03
N ASN A 413 -21.66 31.66 -3.11
CA ASN A 413 -23.10 31.85 -2.94
C ASN A 413 -23.42 33.01 -1.97
N MET A 414 -22.51 33.35 -1.07
CA MET A 414 -22.67 34.38 -0.05
C MET A 414 -21.41 35.29 0.04
N PRO A 415 -21.13 36.14 -0.97
CA PRO A 415 -19.87 36.87 -1.07
C PRO A 415 -19.67 37.86 0.09
N ASN A 416 -20.73 38.40 0.69
CA ASN A 416 -20.68 39.39 1.75
C ASN A 416 -20.53 38.80 3.17
N LYS A 417 -20.43 37.48 3.30
CA LYS A 417 -20.28 36.80 4.61
C LYS A 417 -18.82 36.48 4.89
N ASN A 418 -18.35 36.84 6.08
CA ASN A 418 -17.02 36.49 6.56
C ASN A 418 -17.04 35.11 7.25
N LEU A 419 -15.86 34.61 7.67
CA LEU A 419 -15.74 33.30 8.31
C LEU A 419 -16.54 33.20 9.62
N ASN A 420 -16.56 34.29 10.40
CA ASN A 420 -17.27 34.31 11.69
C ASN A 420 -18.78 34.23 11.48
N ASP A 421 -19.31 34.86 10.43
CA ASP A 421 -20.72 34.77 10.06
C ASP A 421 -21.11 33.34 9.70
N LEU A 422 -20.25 32.64 8.95
CA LEU A 422 -20.49 31.23 8.56
C LEU A 422 -20.44 30.31 9.77
N ILE A 423 -19.55 30.53 10.72
CA ILE A 423 -19.49 29.79 11.99
C ILE A 423 -20.73 30.07 12.83
N TYR A 424 -21.17 31.31 12.92
CA TYR A 424 -22.39 31.70 13.63
C TYR A 424 -23.64 31.04 13.01
N MET A 425 -23.75 31.07 11.69
CA MET A 425 -24.81 30.37 10.95
C MET A 425 -24.78 28.86 11.21
N ASN A 426 -23.59 28.26 11.25
CA ASN A 426 -23.44 26.84 11.59
C ASN A 426 -24.03 26.56 12.98
N ASN A 427 -23.71 27.35 13.99
CA ASN A 427 -24.21 27.15 15.36
C ASN A 427 -25.72 27.28 15.41
N ILE A 428 -26.33 28.27 14.77
CA ILE A 428 -27.77 28.47 14.74
C ILE A 428 -28.47 27.31 14.04
N ILE A 429 -28.02 26.95 12.83
CA ILE A 429 -28.64 25.89 12.04
C ILE A 429 -28.47 24.54 12.75
N SER A 430 -27.33 24.28 13.37
CA SER A 430 -27.09 23.08 14.15
C SER A 430 -28.05 22.95 15.31
N ASN A 431 -28.26 24.01 16.06
CA ASN A 431 -29.21 24.04 17.20
C ASN A 431 -30.65 23.79 16.70
N TYR A 432 -31.09 24.42 15.63
CA TYR A 432 -32.42 24.19 15.08
C TYR A 432 -32.60 22.73 14.56
N VAL A 433 -31.61 22.15 13.96
CA VAL A 433 -31.66 20.75 13.50
C VAL A 433 -31.72 19.79 14.69
N ILE A 434 -30.95 20.03 15.76
CA ILE A 434 -30.97 19.23 17.00
C ILE A 434 -32.36 19.31 17.65
N ASN A 435 -32.92 20.51 17.76
CA ASN A 435 -34.23 20.76 18.37
C ASN A 435 -35.41 20.38 17.46
N LYS A 436 -35.14 19.85 16.23
CA LYS A 436 -36.18 19.48 15.24
C LYS A 436 -37.02 20.65 14.72
N GLU A 437 -36.54 21.89 14.83
CA GLU A 437 -37.22 23.11 14.41
C GLU A 437 -36.94 23.40 12.90
N TYR A 438 -37.44 22.52 12.04
CA TYR A 438 -37.08 22.56 10.60
C TYR A 438 -37.68 23.77 9.88
N ASP A 439 -38.80 24.33 10.37
CA ASP A 439 -39.41 25.53 9.80
C ASP A 439 -38.52 26.76 9.95
N LYS A 440 -37.78 26.89 11.05
CA LYS A 440 -36.79 27.96 11.24
C LYS A 440 -35.59 27.76 10.26
N VAL A 441 -35.16 26.53 10.04
CA VAL A 441 -34.11 26.25 9.04
C VAL A 441 -34.57 26.59 7.62
N ARG A 442 -35.87 26.30 7.33
CA ARG A 442 -36.48 26.67 6.02
C ARG A 442 -36.52 28.20 5.86
N SER A 443 -36.91 28.94 6.90
CA SER A 443 -36.91 30.40 6.88
C SER A 443 -35.50 30.98 6.58
N ILE A 444 -34.48 30.43 7.22
CA ILE A 444 -33.09 30.82 6.96
C ILE A 444 -32.70 30.46 5.51
N LYS A 445 -33.06 29.28 5.03
CA LYS A 445 -32.82 28.85 3.65
C LYS A 445 -33.39 29.87 2.64
N HIS A 446 -34.63 30.29 2.84
CA HIS A 446 -35.29 31.28 1.98
C HIS A 446 -34.68 32.69 2.12
N ALA A 447 -34.39 33.14 3.34
CA ALA A 447 -33.86 34.48 3.60
C ALA A 447 -32.46 34.69 2.99
N TYR A 448 -31.66 33.63 2.86
CA TYR A 448 -30.32 33.69 2.29
C TYR A 448 -30.20 32.96 0.92
N GLU A 449 -31.31 32.59 0.30
CA GLU A 449 -31.37 31.88 -1.01
C GLU A 449 -30.48 30.63 -1.08
N LEU A 450 -30.38 29.89 0.03
CA LEU A 450 -29.49 28.73 0.15
C LEU A 450 -30.12 27.47 -0.47
N ASN A 451 -29.25 26.65 -1.05
CA ASN A 451 -29.62 25.29 -1.43
C ASN A 451 -29.44 24.32 -0.24
N ILE A 452 -30.12 23.16 -0.29
CA ILE A 452 -29.89 22.11 0.73
C ILE A 452 -28.42 21.71 0.83
N LYS A 453 -27.69 21.69 -0.29
CA LYS A 453 -26.25 21.42 -0.29
C LYS A 453 -25.45 22.44 0.50
N ASP A 454 -25.83 23.71 0.44
CA ASP A 454 -25.17 24.79 1.19
C ASP A 454 -25.39 24.62 2.70
N ILE A 455 -26.60 24.24 3.11
CA ILE A 455 -26.90 23.91 4.51
C ILE A 455 -26.07 22.70 4.99
N GLU A 456 -25.94 21.66 4.18
CA GLU A 456 -25.08 20.51 4.49
C GLU A 456 -23.60 20.90 4.61
N ILE A 457 -23.14 21.83 3.79
CA ILE A 457 -21.78 22.36 3.82
C ILE A 457 -21.58 23.18 5.09
N ILE A 458 -22.54 24.06 5.42
CA ILE A 458 -22.49 24.87 6.66
C ILE A 458 -22.42 23.94 7.89
N LEU A 459 -23.26 22.92 7.97
CA LEU A 459 -23.24 21.95 9.08
C LEU A 459 -21.93 21.16 9.23
N LYS A 460 -21.12 21.09 8.16
CA LYS A 460 -19.80 20.42 8.18
C LYS A 460 -18.65 21.33 8.62
N LEU A 461 -18.83 22.64 8.72
CA LEU A 461 -17.74 23.59 9.04
C LEU A 461 -17.28 23.46 10.50
N ASN A 462 -18.17 23.15 11.42
CA ASN A 462 -17.84 22.99 12.84
C ASN A 462 -17.85 21.51 13.23
N LYS A 463 -16.67 20.97 13.59
CA LYS A 463 -16.50 19.58 14.02
C LYS A 463 -16.23 19.42 15.50
N ILE A 464 -16.33 20.46 16.27
CA ILE A 464 -16.11 20.43 17.73
C ILE A 464 -17.30 19.75 18.43
N THR A 465 -18.49 19.86 17.84
CA THR A 465 -19.70 19.19 18.31
C THR A 465 -20.04 17.98 17.42
N GLU A 466 -20.98 17.15 17.86
CA GLU A 466 -21.41 15.94 17.15
C GLU A 466 -21.72 16.19 15.67
N LYS A 467 -21.33 15.24 14.82
CA LYS A 467 -21.58 15.32 13.37
C LYS A 467 -23.08 15.30 13.08
N ILE A 468 -23.64 16.45 12.82
CA ILE A 468 -25.02 16.56 12.38
C ILE A 468 -25.10 16.24 10.89
N THR A 469 -25.77 15.16 10.54
CA THR A 469 -26.02 14.77 9.15
C THR A 469 -27.52 14.83 8.86
N LEU A 470 -27.88 15.51 7.78
CA LEU A 470 -29.28 15.58 7.36
C LEU A 470 -29.72 14.26 6.73
N THR A 471 -30.70 13.60 7.35
CA THR A 471 -31.34 12.41 6.77
C THR A 471 -32.26 12.79 5.62
N SER A 472 -32.64 11.81 4.77
CA SER A 472 -33.55 12.06 3.64
C SER A 472 -34.90 12.63 4.09
N LYS A 473 -35.39 12.26 5.30
CA LYS A 473 -36.62 12.82 5.89
C LYS A 473 -36.43 14.30 6.25
N MET A 474 -35.32 14.65 6.92
CA MET A 474 -35.02 16.04 7.31
C MET A 474 -34.88 16.94 6.07
N LYS A 475 -34.23 16.46 5.01
CA LYS A 475 -34.09 17.19 3.74
C LYS A 475 -35.44 17.51 3.11
N LYS A 476 -36.41 16.59 3.17
CA LYS A 476 -37.79 16.83 2.68
C LYS A 476 -38.54 17.87 3.53
N LEU A 477 -38.27 17.94 4.83
CA LEU A 477 -38.90 18.90 5.73
C LEU A 477 -38.29 20.31 5.58
N ILE A 478 -37.03 20.43 5.20
CA ILE A 478 -36.32 21.70 5.01
C ILE A 478 -36.52 22.23 3.57
N ASN A 479 -36.92 21.39 2.65
CA ASN A 479 -37.22 21.81 1.28
C ASN A 479 -38.54 22.57 1.18
#